data_a84a4d06c1763cb462508000e92f807a
#
_entry.id   a84a4d06c1763cb462508000e92f807a
#
_cell.length_a   1.000
_cell.length_b   1.000
_cell.length_c   1.000
_cell.angle_alpha   90.00
_cell.angle_beta   90.00
_cell.angle_gamma   90.00
#
_symmetry.space_group_name_H-M   'P 1'
#
loop_
_entity.id
_entity.type
_entity.pdbx_description
1 polymer ?
#
loop_
_entity_poly.entity_id
_entity_poly.type
_entity_poly.pdbx_seq_one_letter_code
_entity_poly.pdbx_strand_id
1 'polypeptide(L)'
;MDTATQTLPVARGAYRLYAEVVPGTGPPVVLMHGFPDNIHLYDRLLPHLAGRRPVVRFDFLGWGRSDKPASYPYTATNQAGDLAAVVGALDERLGTGPLVLVAHDASGPPAIDWALAHPDRVQTLVLLNTYYHWTPTLRRPPAIALYSTPVIRAAARAVVRRRPDLDRRLYTWQVGKFIQDPGERHLLVPQLYKQFQPARPAFWRLNDDLLGAVLARRRRIGDMRRFGPPVRVIFGARDRYLNPHVARNFAALFPHSELHLIDGAGHYVQVDQPQQVADLIAGG
;
A
#
# COMPACT_ATOMS: atom_id res chain seq x y z
N MET A 1 -29.36 0.00 -0.95
CA MET A 1 -28.48 -0.91 -1.73
C MET A 1 -27.81 -1.83 -0.74
N ASP A 2 -27.68 -3.11 -1.08
CA ASP A 2 -26.94 -4.05 -0.24
C ASP A 2 -25.45 -3.64 -0.24
N THR A 3 -24.94 -3.24 0.92
CA THR A 3 -23.54 -2.85 1.12
C THR A 3 -22.68 -4.02 1.65
N ALA A 4 -23.22 -5.25 1.60
CA ALA A 4 -22.49 -6.42 2.05
C ALA A 4 -21.22 -6.63 1.22
N THR A 5 -20.12 -6.87 1.90
CA THR A 5 -18.83 -7.21 1.27
C THR A 5 -18.94 -8.54 0.55
N GLN A 6 -18.52 -8.58 -0.71
CA GLN A 6 -18.53 -9.76 -1.57
C GLN A 6 -17.10 -10.14 -1.96
N THR A 7 -16.81 -11.43 -2.06
CA THR A 7 -15.52 -11.88 -2.59
C THR A 7 -15.46 -11.66 -4.11
N LEU A 8 -14.36 -11.11 -4.58
CA LEU A 8 -14.02 -10.99 -6.00
C LEU A 8 -12.97 -12.06 -6.34
N PRO A 9 -13.31 -13.07 -7.15
CA PRO A 9 -12.34 -14.05 -7.61
C PRO A 9 -11.34 -13.40 -8.55
N VAL A 10 -10.04 -13.50 -8.24
CA VAL A 10 -8.98 -12.95 -9.07
C VAL A 10 -7.91 -14.02 -9.34
N ALA A 11 -7.77 -14.40 -10.61
CA ALA A 11 -6.69 -15.28 -11.06
C ALA A 11 -5.42 -14.47 -11.39
N ARG A 12 -4.26 -14.97 -10.97
CA ARG A 12 -2.95 -14.44 -11.30
C ARG A 12 -2.05 -15.55 -11.84
N GLY A 13 -2.24 -15.91 -13.09
CA GLY A 13 -1.66 -17.14 -13.66
C GLY A 13 -2.15 -18.38 -12.90
N ALA A 14 -1.22 -19.17 -12.36
CA ALA A 14 -1.54 -20.36 -11.55
C ALA A 14 -1.95 -20.04 -10.10
N TYR A 15 -1.92 -18.77 -9.70
CA TYR A 15 -2.17 -18.35 -8.32
C TYR A 15 -3.46 -17.55 -8.20
N ARG A 16 -3.95 -17.41 -6.96
CA ARG A 16 -5.15 -16.64 -6.63
C ARG A 16 -4.79 -15.46 -5.74
N LEU A 17 -5.35 -14.30 -6.09
CA LEU A 17 -5.40 -13.15 -5.19
C LEU A 17 -6.70 -13.18 -4.42
N TYR A 18 -6.63 -12.82 -3.13
CA TYR A 18 -7.80 -12.56 -2.33
C TYR A 18 -8.20 -11.10 -2.52
N ALA A 19 -9.42 -10.88 -2.97
CA ALA A 19 -10.00 -9.56 -3.12
C ALA A 19 -11.45 -9.53 -2.64
N GLU A 20 -11.86 -8.37 -2.15
CA GLU A 20 -13.22 -8.07 -1.70
C GLU A 20 -13.73 -6.84 -2.41
N VAL A 21 -15.02 -6.83 -2.72
CA VAL A 21 -15.70 -5.67 -3.29
C VAL A 21 -16.91 -5.31 -2.45
N VAL A 22 -17.05 -4.04 -2.11
CA VAL A 22 -18.26 -3.44 -1.54
C VAL A 22 -18.94 -2.70 -2.68
N PRO A 23 -20.23 -3.01 -2.97
CA PRO A 23 -20.97 -2.34 -4.03
C PRO A 23 -21.14 -0.84 -3.79
N GLY A 24 -21.28 -0.09 -4.86
CA GLY A 24 -21.49 1.36 -4.86
C GLY A 24 -21.78 1.87 -6.26
N THR A 25 -21.75 3.18 -6.45
CA THR A 25 -22.03 3.84 -7.74
C THR A 25 -20.82 4.67 -8.20
N GLY A 26 -20.64 4.80 -9.51
CA GLY A 26 -19.53 5.55 -10.10
C GLY A 26 -18.20 4.78 -10.17
N PRO A 27 -17.09 5.47 -10.44
CA PRO A 27 -15.78 4.85 -10.59
C PRO A 27 -15.30 4.14 -9.32
N PRO A 28 -14.84 2.88 -9.44
CA PRO A 28 -14.42 2.10 -8.29
C PRO A 28 -13.12 2.62 -7.66
N VAL A 29 -13.04 2.51 -6.33
CA VAL A 29 -11.85 2.80 -5.52
C VAL A 29 -11.10 1.49 -5.28
N VAL A 30 -9.85 1.41 -5.69
CA VAL A 30 -8.97 0.24 -5.47
C VAL A 30 -7.98 0.55 -4.36
N LEU A 31 -8.13 -0.09 -3.22
CA LEU A 31 -7.31 0.09 -2.03
C LEU A 31 -6.16 -0.93 -1.99
N MET A 32 -4.93 -0.45 -1.98
CA MET A 32 -3.70 -1.25 -1.98
C MET A 32 -2.93 -1.08 -0.68
N HIS A 33 -2.80 -2.15 0.09
CA HIS A 33 -2.09 -2.14 1.37
C HIS A 33 -0.56 -2.01 1.20
N GLY A 34 0.09 -1.51 2.25
CA GLY A 34 1.54 -1.51 2.38
C GLY A 34 2.12 -2.85 2.86
N PHE A 35 3.40 -2.85 3.16
CA PHE A 35 4.10 -4.03 3.67
C PHE A 35 4.79 -3.68 5.00
N PRO A 36 4.55 -4.46 6.02
CA PRO A 36 4.08 -5.87 6.07
C PRO A 36 2.58 -6.08 6.35
N ASP A 37 1.71 -5.34 5.72
CA ASP A 37 0.29 -5.27 6.01
C ASP A 37 -0.58 -6.19 5.13
N ASN A 38 -1.90 -5.99 5.17
CA ASN A 38 -2.92 -6.69 4.39
C ASN A 38 -4.19 -5.82 4.32
N ILE A 39 -5.27 -6.34 3.72
CA ILE A 39 -6.54 -5.58 3.52
C ILE A 39 -7.14 -5.00 4.81
N HIS A 40 -6.87 -5.60 5.99
CA HIS A 40 -7.43 -5.12 7.27
C HIS A 40 -6.90 -3.75 7.70
N LEU A 41 -5.86 -3.25 7.03
CA LEU A 41 -5.40 -1.87 7.19
C LEU A 41 -6.48 -0.84 6.84
N TYR A 42 -7.47 -1.25 6.05
CA TYR A 42 -8.57 -0.41 5.57
C TYR A 42 -9.90 -0.64 6.29
N ASP A 43 -9.95 -1.50 7.32
CA ASP A 43 -11.22 -1.82 8.01
C ASP A 43 -11.91 -0.58 8.59
N ARG A 44 -11.14 0.40 9.08
CA ARG A 44 -11.70 1.65 9.58
C ARG A 44 -12.10 2.65 8.49
N LEU A 45 -11.41 2.62 7.37
CA LEU A 45 -11.71 3.49 6.22
C LEU A 45 -12.96 3.04 5.48
N LEU A 46 -13.14 1.73 5.34
CA LEU A 46 -14.18 1.13 4.50
C LEU A 46 -15.61 1.62 4.83
N PRO A 47 -16.06 1.73 6.09
CA PRO A 47 -17.40 2.22 6.40
C PRO A 47 -17.68 3.65 5.90
N HIS A 48 -16.65 4.49 5.79
CA HIS A 48 -16.76 5.87 5.32
C HIS A 48 -16.78 6.01 3.79
N LEU A 49 -16.35 4.97 3.07
CA LEU A 49 -16.42 4.89 1.62
C LEU A 49 -17.60 4.09 1.10
N ALA A 50 -18.08 3.13 1.91
CA ALA A 50 -19.20 2.24 1.55
C ALA A 50 -20.46 3.01 1.18
N GLY A 51 -21.11 2.61 0.07
CA GLY A 51 -22.30 3.27 -0.47
C GLY A 51 -22.02 4.55 -1.27
N ARG A 52 -20.83 5.17 -1.12
CA ARG A 52 -20.45 6.35 -1.92
C ARG A 52 -19.86 5.96 -3.26
N ARG A 53 -19.04 4.90 -3.29
CA ARG A 53 -18.41 4.33 -4.49
C ARG A 53 -18.28 2.82 -4.35
N PRO A 54 -18.12 2.06 -5.45
CA PRO A 54 -17.65 0.68 -5.34
C PRO A 54 -16.24 0.70 -4.75
N VAL A 55 -16.00 -0.11 -3.72
CA VAL A 55 -14.68 -0.18 -3.07
C VAL A 55 -14.13 -1.58 -3.22
N VAL A 56 -12.94 -1.69 -3.77
CA VAL A 56 -12.20 -2.94 -3.88
C VAL A 56 -10.95 -2.86 -3.04
N ARG A 57 -10.70 -3.90 -2.25
CA ARG A 57 -9.45 -4.10 -1.52
C ARG A 57 -8.96 -5.51 -1.76
N PHE A 58 -7.67 -5.68 -1.88
CA PHE A 58 -7.08 -6.99 -2.16
C PHE A 58 -5.75 -7.18 -1.45
N ASP A 59 -5.40 -8.43 -1.19
CA ASP A 59 -4.09 -8.82 -0.72
C ASP A 59 -3.18 -9.14 -1.91
N PHE A 60 -2.01 -8.52 -1.99
CA PHE A 60 -0.99 -8.88 -2.98
C PHE A 60 -0.54 -10.35 -2.81
N LEU A 61 -0.03 -10.97 -3.86
CA LEU A 61 0.61 -12.29 -3.73
C LEU A 61 1.70 -12.25 -2.66
N GLY A 62 1.68 -13.25 -1.78
CA GLY A 62 2.58 -13.33 -0.64
C GLY A 62 2.01 -12.77 0.66
N TRP A 63 0.89 -12.02 0.62
CA TRP A 63 0.30 -11.38 1.79
C TRP A 63 -1.13 -11.84 2.08
N GLY A 64 -1.59 -11.53 3.30
CA GLY A 64 -2.95 -11.73 3.76
C GLY A 64 -3.49 -13.10 3.45
N ARG A 65 -4.59 -13.15 2.71
CA ARG A 65 -5.30 -14.38 2.28
C ARG A 65 -4.97 -14.82 0.85
N SER A 66 -4.16 -14.05 0.12
CA SER A 66 -3.64 -14.44 -1.20
C SER A 66 -2.64 -15.59 -1.12
N ASP A 67 -2.47 -16.32 -2.23
CA ASP A 67 -1.48 -17.38 -2.34
C ASP A 67 -0.07 -16.86 -2.04
N LYS A 68 0.79 -17.75 -1.50
CA LYS A 68 2.16 -17.41 -1.06
C LYS A 68 3.19 -18.33 -1.69
N PRO A 69 3.33 -18.30 -3.03
CA PRO A 69 4.26 -19.23 -3.70
C PRO A 69 5.71 -18.97 -3.32
N ALA A 70 6.40 -20.04 -2.94
CA ALA A 70 7.77 -19.97 -2.43
C ALA A 70 8.79 -19.46 -3.46
N SER A 71 8.58 -19.69 -4.75
CA SER A 71 9.49 -19.31 -5.83
C SER A 71 9.11 -17.99 -6.53
N TYR A 72 8.01 -17.32 -6.13
CA TYR A 72 7.55 -16.09 -6.78
C TYR A 72 8.51 -14.93 -6.50
N PRO A 73 8.90 -14.18 -7.54
CA PRO A 73 9.72 -12.99 -7.37
C PRO A 73 8.84 -11.81 -6.92
N TYR A 74 8.86 -11.52 -5.64
CA TYR A 74 8.07 -10.43 -5.04
C TYR A 74 8.68 -9.06 -5.34
N THR A 75 8.59 -8.63 -6.59
CA THR A 75 9.06 -7.32 -7.06
C THR A 75 7.89 -6.37 -7.27
N ALA A 76 8.15 -5.06 -7.27
CA ALA A 76 7.10 -4.08 -7.57
C ALA A 76 6.51 -4.26 -9.00
N THR A 77 7.29 -4.76 -9.96
CA THR A 77 6.79 -5.10 -11.30
C THR A 77 5.76 -6.22 -11.26
N ASN A 78 6.02 -7.28 -10.47
CA ASN A 78 5.06 -8.36 -10.29
C ASN A 78 3.83 -7.90 -9.50
N GLN A 79 4.00 -7.02 -8.54
CA GLN A 79 2.89 -6.41 -7.81
C GLN A 79 2.03 -5.49 -8.69
N ALA A 80 2.63 -4.78 -9.66
CA ALA A 80 1.85 -4.06 -10.69
C ALA A 80 1.03 -5.04 -11.55
N GLY A 81 1.55 -6.24 -11.80
CA GLY A 81 0.81 -7.32 -12.43
C GLY A 81 -0.33 -7.89 -11.56
N ASP A 82 -0.18 -7.91 -10.23
CA ASP A 82 -1.25 -8.28 -9.32
C ASP A 82 -2.38 -7.24 -9.37
N LEU A 83 -2.04 -5.94 -9.36
CA LEU A 83 -3.00 -4.85 -9.57
C LEU A 83 -3.71 -4.98 -10.91
N ALA A 84 -2.97 -5.26 -11.99
CA ALA A 84 -3.56 -5.46 -13.32
C ALA A 84 -4.57 -6.62 -13.34
N ALA A 85 -4.30 -7.73 -12.64
CA ALA A 85 -5.22 -8.85 -12.52
C ALA A 85 -6.50 -8.47 -11.75
N VAL A 86 -6.38 -7.68 -10.68
CA VAL A 86 -7.54 -7.15 -9.95
C VAL A 86 -8.37 -6.22 -10.82
N VAL A 87 -7.72 -5.31 -11.56
CA VAL A 87 -8.42 -4.41 -12.51
C VAL A 87 -9.14 -5.19 -13.60
N GLY A 88 -8.50 -6.24 -14.14
CA GLY A 88 -9.16 -7.12 -15.14
C GLY A 88 -10.43 -7.78 -14.59
N ALA A 89 -10.38 -8.35 -13.39
CA ALA A 89 -11.55 -8.93 -12.74
C ALA A 89 -12.64 -7.90 -12.41
N LEU A 90 -12.26 -6.65 -12.14
CA LEU A 90 -13.21 -5.55 -11.99
C LEU A 90 -13.87 -5.17 -13.32
N ASP A 91 -13.10 -5.10 -14.39
CA ASP A 91 -13.62 -4.79 -15.73
C ASP A 91 -14.65 -5.85 -16.19
N GLU A 92 -14.40 -7.11 -15.90
CA GLU A 92 -15.36 -8.19 -16.18
C GLU A 92 -16.66 -8.03 -15.36
N ARG A 93 -16.58 -7.51 -14.15
CA ARG A 93 -17.72 -7.39 -13.24
C ARG A 93 -18.51 -6.08 -13.41
N LEU A 94 -17.82 -4.95 -13.59
CA LEU A 94 -18.38 -3.60 -13.55
C LEU A 94 -18.32 -2.88 -14.90
N GLY A 95 -17.65 -3.47 -15.90
CA GLY A 95 -17.31 -2.81 -17.16
C GLY A 95 -16.03 -1.98 -17.05
N THR A 96 -15.38 -1.80 -18.19
CA THR A 96 -14.13 -1.02 -18.30
C THR A 96 -14.40 0.47 -18.11
N GLY A 97 -13.68 1.09 -17.18
CA GLY A 97 -13.82 2.52 -16.90
C GLY A 97 -12.64 3.06 -16.08
N PRO A 98 -12.65 4.36 -15.77
CA PRO A 98 -11.61 4.96 -14.92
C PRO A 98 -11.73 4.50 -13.47
N LEU A 99 -10.59 4.48 -12.77
CA LEU A 99 -10.44 3.99 -11.41
C LEU A 99 -9.85 5.07 -10.49
N VAL A 100 -10.24 5.05 -9.22
CA VAL A 100 -9.51 5.76 -8.16
C VAL A 100 -8.53 4.77 -7.53
N LEU A 101 -7.23 4.97 -7.76
CA LEU A 101 -6.18 4.12 -7.22
C LEU A 101 -5.66 4.68 -5.91
N VAL A 102 -5.75 3.93 -4.83
CA VAL A 102 -5.27 4.33 -3.49
C VAL A 102 -4.13 3.44 -3.06
N ALA A 103 -2.95 3.99 -2.95
CA ALA A 103 -1.74 3.27 -2.60
C ALA A 103 -1.16 3.75 -1.27
N HIS A 104 -0.81 2.81 -0.39
CA HIS A 104 -0.18 3.07 0.90
C HIS A 104 1.19 2.39 0.99
N ASP A 105 2.20 3.07 1.54
CA ASP A 105 3.55 2.57 1.80
C ASP A 105 4.15 1.88 0.56
N ALA A 106 4.54 0.62 0.65
CA ALA A 106 5.21 -0.12 -0.42
C ALA A 106 4.30 -0.49 -1.62
N SER A 107 3.00 -0.19 -1.58
CA SER A 107 2.14 -0.28 -2.76
C SER A 107 2.22 0.95 -3.68
N GLY A 108 2.86 2.04 -3.23
CA GLY A 108 3.08 3.22 -4.10
C GLY A 108 3.86 2.91 -5.37
N PRO A 109 5.03 2.26 -5.31
CA PRO A 109 5.77 1.91 -6.51
C PRO A 109 4.96 1.13 -7.56
N PRO A 110 4.32 -0.01 -7.27
CA PRO A 110 3.51 -0.72 -8.27
C PRO A 110 2.29 0.08 -8.76
N ALA A 111 1.65 0.86 -7.88
CA ALA A 111 0.51 1.70 -8.26
C ALA A 111 0.92 2.83 -9.22
N ILE A 112 2.01 3.52 -8.92
CA ILE A 112 2.54 4.59 -9.77
C ILE A 112 3.02 4.00 -11.10
N ASP A 113 3.76 2.87 -11.09
CA ASP A 113 4.22 2.22 -12.32
C ASP A 113 3.03 1.83 -13.22
N TRP A 114 1.95 1.29 -12.63
CA TRP A 114 0.74 0.94 -13.36
C TRP A 114 -0.01 2.19 -13.88
N ALA A 115 -0.17 3.22 -13.05
CA ALA A 115 -0.85 4.46 -13.42
C ALA A 115 -0.13 5.19 -14.56
N LEU A 116 1.22 5.25 -14.53
CA LEU A 116 2.02 5.83 -15.61
C LEU A 116 1.92 5.05 -16.93
N ALA A 117 1.64 3.75 -16.88
CA ALA A 117 1.43 2.91 -18.06
C ALA A 117 -0.02 3.00 -18.61
N HIS A 118 -0.99 3.37 -17.77
CA HIS A 118 -2.42 3.40 -18.11
C HIS A 118 -3.09 4.71 -17.64
N PRO A 119 -2.59 5.89 -18.05
CA PRO A 119 -3.11 7.18 -17.56
C PRO A 119 -4.60 7.37 -17.84
N ASP A 120 -5.09 6.89 -18.99
CA ASP A 120 -6.50 6.99 -19.38
C ASP A 120 -7.46 6.18 -18.50
N ARG A 121 -6.91 5.22 -17.72
CA ARG A 121 -7.65 4.41 -16.76
C ARG A 121 -7.68 4.99 -15.34
N VAL A 122 -6.99 6.08 -15.10
CA VAL A 122 -6.87 6.69 -13.77
C VAL A 122 -7.75 7.92 -13.69
N GLN A 123 -8.81 7.87 -12.89
CA GLN A 123 -9.57 9.06 -12.53
C GLN A 123 -8.79 9.93 -11.53
N THR A 124 -8.22 9.29 -10.51
CA THR A 124 -7.40 9.94 -9.49
C THR A 124 -6.40 8.93 -8.92
N LEU A 125 -5.15 9.34 -8.76
CA LEU A 125 -4.14 8.58 -8.02
C LEU A 125 -4.02 9.17 -6.61
N VAL A 126 -4.29 8.37 -5.59
CA VAL A 126 -4.20 8.76 -4.17
C VAL A 126 -3.00 8.07 -3.53
N LEU A 127 -2.11 8.86 -2.96
CA LEU A 127 -0.86 8.42 -2.36
C LEU A 127 -0.89 8.67 -0.85
N LEU A 128 -1.07 7.59 -0.07
CA LEU A 128 -1.09 7.63 1.39
C LEU A 128 0.28 7.23 1.94
N ASN A 129 0.96 8.10 2.64
CA ASN A 129 2.27 7.82 3.27
C ASN A 129 3.10 6.77 2.52
N THR A 130 3.53 7.10 1.31
CA THR A 130 4.22 6.19 0.40
C THR A 130 5.55 6.75 -0.12
N TYR A 131 6.26 5.93 -0.88
CA TYR A 131 7.51 6.31 -1.56
C TYR A 131 7.49 5.83 -3.01
N TYR A 132 8.41 6.32 -3.82
CA TYR A 132 8.62 5.83 -5.18
C TYR A 132 10.11 5.76 -5.54
N HIS A 133 10.79 6.87 -5.48
CA HIS A 133 12.22 7.00 -5.76
C HIS A 133 12.98 7.51 -4.53
N TRP A 134 14.29 7.40 -4.56
CA TRP A 134 15.13 7.92 -3.49
C TRP A 134 15.09 9.44 -3.43
N THR A 135 14.93 9.96 -2.20
CA THR A 135 15.07 11.38 -1.85
C THR A 135 15.96 11.51 -0.62
N PRO A 136 16.67 12.64 -0.42
CA PRO A 136 17.52 12.83 0.75
C PRO A 136 16.77 12.74 2.10
N THR A 137 15.47 12.99 2.08
CA THR A 137 14.61 12.99 3.27
C THR A 137 13.92 11.66 3.54
N LEU A 138 13.99 10.71 2.59
CA LEU A 138 13.43 9.37 2.73
C LEU A 138 14.20 8.59 3.81
N ARG A 139 13.51 8.15 4.85
CA ARG A 139 14.09 7.40 5.95
C ARG A 139 13.53 5.99 5.99
N ARG A 140 14.41 5.01 6.22
CA ARG A 140 13.99 3.62 6.38
C ARG A 140 13.71 3.33 7.85
N PRO A 141 12.57 2.70 8.20
CA PRO A 141 12.35 2.16 9.53
C PRO A 141 13.46 1.17 9.93
N PRO A 142 13.83 1.06 11.23
CA PRO A 142 14.90 0.16 11.67
C PRO A 142 14.73 -1.28 11.23
N ALA A 143 13.51 -1.85 11.28
CA ALA A 143 13.25 -3.20 10.79
C ALA A 143 13.51 -3.32 9.27
N ILE A 144 13.08 -2.33 8.47
CA ILE A 144 13.35 -2.31 7.02
C ILE A 144 14.85 -2.18 6.76
N ALA A 145 15.56 -1.31 7.48
CA ALA A 145 17.01 -1.18 7.38
C ALA A 145 17.73 -2.51 7.69
N LEU A 146 17.30 -3.21 8.74
CA LEU A 146 17.83 -4.52 9.14
C LEU A 146 17.67 -5.56 8.04
N TYR A 147 16.49 -5.65 7.42
CA TYR A 147 16.17 -6.69 6.43
C TYR A 147 16.56 -6.32 5.00
N SER A 148 16.81 -5.05 4.69
CA SER A 148 17.23 -4.59 3.35
C SER A 148 18.73 -4.38 3.20
N THR A 149 19.53 -4.43 4.28
CA THR A 149 20.98 -4.27 4.22
C THR A 149 21.67 -5.61 3.92
N PRO A 150 22.37 -5.77 2.79
CA PRO A 150 22.87 -7.06 2.32
C PRO A 150 23.74 -7.83 3.33
N VAL A 151 24.63 -7.14 4.04
CA VAL A 151 25.60 -7.78 4.95
C VAL A 151 24.93 -8.36 6.21
N ILE A 152 23.95 -7.66 6.77
CA ILE A 152 23.35 -8.03 8.06
C ILE A 152 22.04 -8.82 7.92
N ARG A 153 21.34 -8.73 6.78
CA ARG A 153 20.02 -9.35 6.60
C ARG A 153 20.04 -10.88 6.76
N ALA A 154 21.11 -11.56 6.34
CA ALA A 154 21.23 -13.01 6.48
C ALA A 154 21.29 -13.42 7.96
N ALA A 155 22.11 -12.73 8.76
CA ALA A 155 22.21 -12.96 10.21
C ALA A 155 20.88 -12.59 10.90
N ALA A 156 20.28 -11.46 10.56
CA ALA A 156 18.99 -11.04 11.12
C ALA A 156 17.89 -12.08 10.86
N ARG A 157 17.79 -12.60 9.63
CA ARG A 157 16.84 -13.66 9.28
C ARG A 157 17.10 -14.97 10.02
N ALA A 158 18.37 -15.35 10.21
CA ALA A 158 18.73 -16.53 10.97
C ALA A 158 18.34 -16.41 12.45
N VAL A 159 18.56 -15.23 13.06
CA VAL A 159 18.14 -14.95 14.44
C VAL A 159 16.62 -15.05 14.57
N VAL A 160 15.87 -14.38 13.72
CA VAL A 160 14.40 -14.34 13.75
C VAL A 160 13.79 -15.74 13.56
N ARG A 161 14.36 -16.57 12.70
CA ARG A 161 13.91 -17.99 12.53
C ARG A 161 14.07 -18.80 13.81
N ARG A 162 15.12 -18.55 14.58
CA ARG A 162 15.40 -19.26 15.85
C ARG A 162 14.69 -18.64 17.06
N ARG A 163 14.36 -17.37 16.97
CA ARG A 163 13.78 -16.59 18.07
C ARG A 163 12.52 -15.83 17.62
N PRO A 164 11.39 -16.53 17.45
CA PRO A 164 10.11 -15.94 17.05
C PRO A 164 9.61 -14.85 18.02
N ASP A 165 10.02 -14.94 19.29
CA ASP A 165 9.72 -13.92 20.31
C ASP A 165 10.37 -12.57 20.00
N LEU A 166 11.61 -12.56 19.50
CA LEU A 166 12.30 -11.35 19.08
C LEU A 166 11.66 -10.74 17.83
N ASP A 167 11.27 -11.58 16.89
CA ASP A 167 10.54 -11.12 15.70
C ASP A 167 9.23 -10.43 16.08
N ARG A 168 8.44 -11.06 16.95
CA ARG A 168 7.19 -10.47 17.45
C ARG A 168 7.43 -9.13 18.15
N ARG A 169 8.44 -9.05 19.01
CA ARG A 169 8.79 -7.81 19.71
C ARG A 169 9.20 -6.70 18.75
N LEU A 170 10.08 -7.01 17.78
CA LEU A 170 10.53 -6.06 16.77
C LEU A 170 9.35 -5.56 15.91
N TYR A 171 8.50 -6.48 15.44
CA TYR A 171 7.32 -6.13 14.66
C TYR A 171 6.37 -5.24 15.46
N THR A 172 5.96 -5.67 16.66
CA THR A 172 5.02 -4.94 17.52
C THR A 172 5.54 -3.56 17.88
N TRP A 173 6.84 -3.45 18.21
CA TRP A 173 7.49 -2.18 18.49
C TRP A 173 7.52 -1.25 17.25
N GLN A 174 7.86 -1.79 16.07
CA GLN A 174 7.98 -0.98 14.86
C GLN A 174 6.60 -0.55 14.33
N VAL A 175 5.69 -1.49 14.16
CA VAL A 175 4.34 -1.23 13.60
C VAL A 175 3.50 -0.42 14.59
N GLY A 176 3.67 -0.67 15.90
CA GLY A 176 3.02 0.12 16.94
C GLY A 176 3.37 1.62 16.91
N LYS A 177 4.50 2.00 16.32
CA LYS A 177 4.87 3.42 16.13
C LYS A 177 4.19 4.07 14.92
N PHE A 178 3.59 3.29 14.05
CA PHE A 178 2.92 3.79 12.85
C PHE A 178 1.51 4.32 13.15
N ILE A 179 0.89 3.86 14.25
CA ILE A 179 -0.48 4.20 14.67
C ILE A 179 -0.40 5.18 15.84
N GLN A 180 -1.08 6.32 15.73
CA GLN A 180 -1.09 7.34 16.78
C GLN A 180 -2.12 7.03 17.86
N ASP A 181 -3.31 6.52 17.48
CA ASP A 181 -4.35 6.13 18.42
C ASP A 181 -3.94 4.88 19.23
N PRO A 182 -3.87 4.95 20.58
CA PRO A 182 -3.46 3.82 21.43
C PRO A 182 -4.45 2.65 21.41
N GLY A 183 -5.75 2.94 21.30
CA GLY A 183 -6.80 1.92 21.25
C GLY A 183 -6.71 1.09 19.98
N GLU A 184 -6.58 1.77 18.83
CA GLU A 184 -6.38 1.12 17.54
C GLU A 184 -5.07 0.34 17.48
N ARG A 185 -4.01 0.89 18.02
CA ARG A 185 -2.72 0.20 18.11
C ARG A 185 -2.84 -1.13 18.87
N HIS A 186 -3.58 -1.13 19.98
CA HIS A 186 -3.79 -2.33 20.80
C HIS A 186 -4.58 -3.40 20.04
N LEU A 187 -5.56 -3.02 19.24
CA LEU A 187 -6.40 -3.93 18.47
C LEU A 187 -5.73 -4.42 17.18
N LEU A 188 -5.19 -3.50 16.40
CA LEU A 188 -4.74 -3.78 15.03
C LEU A 188 -3.36 -4.46 14.98
N VAL A 189 -2.41 -4.06 15.82
CA VAL A 189 -1.04 -4.59 15.72
C VAL A 189 -0.94 -6.11 15.94
N PRO A 190 -1.64 -6.72 16.92
CA PRO A 190 -1.64 -8.18 17.06
C PRO A 190 -2.29 -8.89 15.87
N GLN A 191 -3.35 -8.34 15.29
CA GLN A 191 -4.03 -8.88 14.12
C GLN A 191 -3.11 -8.87 12.90
N LEU A 192 -2.47 -7.74 12.62
CA LEU A 192 -1.51 -7.61 11.52
C LEU A 192 -0.32 -8.56 11.70
N TYR A 193 0.22 -8.70 12.92
CA TYR A 193 1.31 -9.63 13.17
C TYR A 193 0.94 -11.08 12.89
N LYS A 194 -0.25 -11.52 13.28
CA LYS A 194 -0.73 -12.88 13.01
C LYS A 194 -0.73 -13.17 11.50
N GLN A 195 -1.13 -12.22 10.69
CA GLN A 195 -1.17 -12.36 9.23
C GLN A 195 0.20 -12.15 8.57
N PHE A 196 1.09 -11.40 9.19
CA PHE A 196 2.46 -11.20 8.73
C PHE A 196 3.32 -12.48 8.82
N GLN A 197 3.08 -13.33 9.81
CA GLN A 197 3.91 -14.53 10.01
C GLN A 197 4.04 -15.39 8.74
N PRO A 198 2.95 -15.79 8.05
CA PRO A 198 3.06 -16.56 6.81
C PRO A 198 3.56 -15.72 5.62
N ALA A 199 3.45 -14.38 5.67
CA ALA A 199 3.92 -13.46 4.63
C ALA A 199 5.41 -13.11 4.74
N ARG A 200 6.08 -13.49 5.83
CA ARG A 200 7.49 -13.15 6.11
C ARG A 200 8.46 -13.49 4.96
N PRO A 201 8.36 -14.65 4.27
CA PRO A 201 9.23 -14.94 3.14
C PRO A 201 9.08 -13.94 1.99
N ALA A 202 7.85 -13.52 1.68
CA ALA A 202 7.56 -12.49 0.68
C ALA A 202 8.15 -11.13 1.08
N PHE A 203 7.95 -10.74 2.34
CA PHE A 203 8.51 -9.52 2.91
C PHE A 203 10.04 -9.49 2.81
N TRP A 204 10.72 -10.58 3.13
CA TRP A 204 12.18 -10.65 3.00
C TRP A 204 12.65 -10.50 1.56
N ARG A 205 11.97 -11.14 0.61
CA ARG A 205 12.33 -11.05 -0.81
C ARG A 205 12.09 -9.65 -1.37
N LEU A 206 10.99 -9.02 -1.01
CA LEU A 206 10.73 -7.63 -1.38
C LEU A 206 11.86 -6.70 -0.91
N ASN A 207 12.38 -6.93 0.30
CA ASN A 207 13.46 -6.12 0.86
C ASN A 207 14.85 -6.46 0.29
N ASP A 208 15.02 -7.57 -0.44
CA ASP A 208 16.31 -7.97 -1.00
C ASP A 208 16.84 -6.96 -2.01
N ASP A 209 15.96 -6.31 -2.78
CA ASP A 209 16.33 -5.32 -3.81
C ASP A 209 15.68 -3.94 -3.60
N LEU A 210 15.19 -3.66 -2.39
CA LEU A 210 14.48 -2.42 -2.10
C LEU A 210 15.28 -1.17 -2.50
N LEU A 211 16.57 -1.13 -2.15
CA LEU A 211 17.42 0.01 -2.41
C LEU A 211 17.67 0.19 -3.91
N GLY A 212 17.99 -0.89 -4.62
CA GLY A 212 18.17 -0.89 -6.06
C GLY A 212 16.92 -0.44 -6.80
N ALA A 213 15.76 -0.97 -6.40
CA ALA A 213 14.46 -0.61 -6.96
C ALA A 213 14.12 0.87 -6.77
N VAL A 214 14.38 1.43 -5.59
CA VAL A 214 14.12 2.85 -5.28
C VAL A 214 15.07 3.77 -6.05
N LEU A 215 16.34 3.39 -6.20
CA LEU A 215 17.33 4.16 -7.00
C LEU A 215 16.99 4.13 -8.49
N ALA A 216 16.63 2.98 -9.03
CA ALA A 216 16.28 2.81 -10.44
C ALA A 216 15.09 3.68 -10.87
N ARG A 217 14.10 3.88 -9.98
CA ARG A 217 12.89 4.69 -10.26
C ARG A 217 13.14 6.17 -10.43
N ARG A 218 14.32 6.68 -10.10
CA ARG A 218 14.69 8.08 -10.43
C ARG A 218 14.61 8.37 -11.94
N ARG A 219 14.76 7.35 -12.78
CA ARG A 219 14.61 7.46 -14.24
C ARG A 219 13.18 7.78 -14.68
N ARG A 220 12.17 7.47 -13.84
CA ARG A 220 10.75 7.68 -14.12
C ARG A 220 10.23 9.06 -13.69
N ILE A 221 11.08 9.92 -13.11
CA ILE A 221 10.68 11.28 -12.69
C ILE A 221 10.12 12.10 -13.86
N GLY A 222 10.68 11.95 -15.06
CA GLY A 222 10.17 12.60 -16.26
C GLY A 222 8.75 12.17 -16.63
N ASP A 223 8.40 10.90 -16.41
CA ASP A 223 7.06 10.36 -16.65
C ASP A 223 6.05 10.91 -15.63
N MET A 224 6.43 11.01 -14.36
CA MET A 224 5.59 11.61 -13.32
C MET A 224 5.25 13.08 -13.64
N ARG A 225 6.20 13.85 -14.17
CA ARG A 225 6.00 15.25 -14.59
C ARG A 225 5.09 15.41 -15.79
N ARG A 226 4.85 14.33 -16.55
CA ARG A 226 3.93 14.32 -17.70
C ARG A 226 2.61 13.63 -17.39
N PHE A 227 2.43 13.14 -16.18
CA PHE A 227 1.21 12.43 -15.76
C PHE A 227 0.03 13.41 -15.70
N GLY A 228 -0.98 13.21 -16.57
CA GLY A 228 -2.12 14.10 -16.73
C GLY A 228 -3.23 13.97 -15.67
N PRO A 229 -3.55 12.76 -15.16
CA PRO A 229 -4.62 12.60 -14.18
C PRO A 229 -4.32 13.31 -12.84
N PRO A 230 -5.38 13.69 -12.07
CA PRO A 230 -5.24 14.26 -10.74
C PRO A 230 -4.52 13.32 -9.78
N VAL A 231 -3.68 13.89 -8.90
CA VAL A 231 -2.97 13.16 -7.84
C VAL A 231 -3.27 13.79 -6.48
N ARG A 232 -3.70 12.99 -5.52
CA ARG A 232 -3.86 13.40 -4.13
C ARG A 232 -2.77 12.79 -3.26
N VAL A 233 -1.96 13.63 -2.67
CA VAL A 233 -0.89 13.24 -1.75
C VAL A 233 -1.39 13.48 -0.34
N ILE A 234 -1.73 12.41 0.38
CA ILE A 234 -2.36 12.47 1.72
C ILE A 234 -1.43 11.79 2.72
N PHE A 235 -0.71 12.56 3.53
CA PHE A 235 0.26 12.03 4.47
C PHE A 235 -0.06 12.45 5.90
N GLY A 236 0.13 11.55 6.85
CA GLY A 236 0.13 11.88 8.27
C GLY A 236 1.35 12.74 8.61
N ALA A 237 1.12 13.91 9.22
CA ALA A 237 2.18 14.87 9.54
C ALA A 237 3.19 14.35 10.57
N ARG A 238 2.83 13.32 11.35
CA ARG A 238 3.69 12.69 12.37
C ARG A 238 4.50 11.49 11.87
N ASP A 239 4.38 11.12 10.59
CA ASP A 239 5.23 10.06 10.04
C ASP A 239 6.70 10.52 10.01
N ARG A 240 7.57 9.77 10.69
CA ARG A 240 9.00 10.07 10.80
C ARG A 240 9.83 9.53 9.65
N TYR A 241 9.27 8.59 8.88
CA TYR A 241 9.96 7.86 7.80
C TYR A 241 9.56 8.38 6.44
N LEU A 242 8.29 8.25 6.10
CA LEU A 242 7.68 8.86 4.92
C LEU A 242 7.11 10.22 5.34
N ASN A 243 8.00 11.12 5.65
CA ASN A 243 7.73 12.38 6.34
C ASN A 243 7.14 13.46 5.40
N PRO A 244 6.69 14.61 5.93
CA PRO A 244 6.12 15.69 5.12
C PRO A 244 7.01 16.20 3.97
N HIS A 245 8.34 16.06 4.05
CA HIS A 245 9.21 16.42 2.94
C HIS A 245 9.11 15.44 1.77
N VAL A 246 8.90 14.16 2.04
CA VAL A 246 8.60 13.17 1.00
C VAL A 246 7.28 13.50 0.31
N ALA A 247 6.25 13.87 1.08
CA ALA A 247 4.95 14.28 0.56
C ALA A 247 5.07 15.52 -0.36
N ARG A 248 5.78 16.56 0.09
CA ARG A 248 6.03 17.77 -0.74
C ARG A 248 6.81 17.46 -2.02
N ASN A 249 7.73 16.48 -1.96
CA ASN A 249 8.46 16.03 -3.15
C ASN A 249 7.50 15.40 -4.18
N PHE A 250 6.56 14.56 -3.76
CA PHE A 250 5.52 14.02 -4.65
C PHE A 250 4.69 15.13 -5.26
N ALA A 251 4.17 16.06 -4.44
CA ALA A 251 3.37 17.18 -4.91
C ALA A 251 4.12 18.03 -5.95
N ALA A 252 5.43 18.20 -5.80
CA ALA A 252 6.25 18.93 -6.76
C ALA A 252 6.50 18.18 -8.08
N LEU A 253 6.28 16.86 -8.12
CA LEU A 253 6.56 16.03 -9.29
C LEU A 253 5.34 15.84 -10.20
N PHE A 254 4.13 15.82 -9.65
CA PHE A 254 2.92 15.64 -10.42
C PHE A 254 2.28 17.02 -10.74
N PRO A 255 2.01 17.33 -12.02
CA PRO A 255 1.52 18.66 -12.42
C PRO A 255 0.14 19.00 -11.85
N HIS A 256 -0.72 17.99 -11.64
CA HIS A 256 -2.07 18.14 -11.11
C HIS A 256 -2.18 17.47 -9.76
N SER A 257 -1.40 17.95 -8.78
CA SER A 257 -1.37 17.37 -7.44
C SER A 257 -1.95 18.30 -6.38
N GLU A 258 -2.65 17.69 -5.41
CA GLU A 258 -3.10 18.30 -4.17
C GLU A 258 -2.37 17.64 -2.99
N LEU A 259 -1.81 18.46 -2.10
CA LEU A 259 -1.10 17.99 -0.91
C LEU A 259 -1.93 18.21 0.34
N HIS A 260 -2.20 17.12 1.07
CA HIS A 260 -2.89 17.11 2.35
C HIS A 260 -1.95 16.50 3.42
N LEU A 261 -1.52 17.33 4.36
CA LEU A 261 -0.79 16.88 5.55
C LEU A 261 -1.78 16.83 6.71
N ILE A 262 -2.07 15.62 7.18
CA ILE A 262 -3.10 15.37 8.20
C ILE A 262 -2.47 15.46 9.59
N ASP A 263 -2.84 16.50 10.34
CA ASP A 263 -2.40 16.68 11.70
C ASP A 263 -2.91 15.55 12.62
N GLY A 264 -2.07 15.16 13.57
CA GLY A 264 -2.42 14.09 14.50
C GLY A 264 -2.22 12.67 13.95
N ALA A 265 -2.09 12.48 12.63
CA ALA A 265 -1.89 11.18 12.01
C ALA A 265 -0.42 10.83 11.80
N GLY A 266 -0.10 9.54 11.90
CA GLY A 266 1.20 8.94 11.62
C GLY A 266 1.27 8.27 10.26
N HIS A 267 2.05 7.20 10.20
CA HIS A 267 2.25 6.43 8.96
C HIS A 267 0.95 5.77 8.45
N TYR A 268 0.09 5.28 9.34
CA TYR A 268 -1.20 4.69 8.99
C TYR A 268 -2.31 5.75 9.02
N VAL A 269 -2.20 6.76 8.13
CA VAL A 269 -3.12 7.90 8.07
C VAL A 269 -4.58 7.49 7.95
N GLN A 270 -4.87 6.40 7.20
CA GLN A 270 -6.20 5.82 7.00
C GLN A 270 -6.75 5.10 8.24
N VAL A 271 -5.90 4.79 9.22
CA VAL A 271 -6.29 4.25 10.53
C VAL A 271 -6.50 5.37 11.55
N ASP A 272 -5.56 6.33 11.56
CA ASP A 272 -5.58 7.44 12.51
C ASP A 272 -6.70 8.45 12.22
N GLN A 273 -7.01 8.73 10.93
CA GLN A 273 -8.00 9.72 10.50
C GLN A 273 -8.88 9.18 9.35
N PRO A 274 -9.63 8.08 9.57
CA PRO A 274 -10.34 7.37 8.51
C PRO A 274 -11.41 8.21 7.81
N GLN A 275 -12.18 9.00 8.53
CA GLN A 275 -13.23 9.86 7.96
C GLN A 275 -12.62 10.90 7.03
N GLN A 276 -11.60 11.64 7.50
CA GLN A 276 -10.96 12.69 6.72
C GLN A 276 -10.29 12.14 5.46
N VAL A 277 -9.64 10.97 5.57
CA VAL A 277 -9.03 10.30 4.42
C VAL A 277 -10.09 9.82 3.43
N ALA A 278 -11.21 9.27 3.90
CA ALA A 278 -12.33 8.86 3.05
C ALA A 278 -12.92 10.04 2.27
N ASP A 279 -13.12 11.18 2.93
CA ASP A 279 -13.64 12.39 2.30
C ASP A 279 -12.71 12.90 1.20
N LEU A 280 -11.40 12.87 1.45
CA LEU A 280 -10.37 13.21 0.45
C LEU A 280 -10.31 12.19 -0.70
N ILE A 281 -10.56 10.90 -0.47
CA ILE A 281 -10.62 9.89 -1.54
C ILE A 281 -11.87 10.07 -2.40
N ALA A 282 -13.03 10.31 -1.77
CA ALA A 282 -14.31 10.38 -2.44
C ALA A 282 -14.62 11.75 -3.09
N GLY A 283 -14.01 12.81 -2.61
CA GLY A 283 -14.23 14.20 -3.03
C GLY A 283 -13.60 14.56 -4.37
N GLY A 284 -13.68 13.67 -5.37
CA GLY A 284 -13.31 13.89 -6.74
C GLY A 284 -14.51 13.83 -7.65
#